data_b14631935c8dc3c3e55389ce8509b0cd
#
_entry.id   b14631935c8dc3c3e55389ce8509b0cd
#
_cell.length_a   1.000
_cell.length_b   1.000
_cell.length_c   1.000
_cell.angle_alpha   90.00
_cell.angle_beta   90.00
_cell.angle_gamma   90.00
#
_symmetry.space_group_name_H-M   'P 1'
#
loop_
_entity.id
_entity.type
_entity.pdbx_description
1 polymer ?
#
loop_
_entity_poly.entity_id
_entity_poly.type
_entity_poly.pdbx_seq_one_letter_code
_entity_poly.pdbx_strand_id
1 'polypeptide(L)'
;MLTFVLIHGAWHDGSCWDEVAAHLRNGGHVVHAPTIAGNGRNADRRVDHAVCTKSIVDFFVSQELGGVVLVGHSYGGTIIAKVAEAEPQRLRRLVFFNAFVLNDSQCLFDETPQNVDHTERGARASGDDTFLPPFDMVRDVFFNTVSREDALRFYGNWTPQPIQPFRDKLDLKKFFTLDVPKSYLHATEDIRVPMPER
;
A
#
# COMPACT_ATOMS: atom_id res chain seq x y z
N MET A 1 -3.02 -13.60 21.34
CA MET A 1 -2.21 -13.70 20.11
C MET A 1 -3.10 -13.37 18.92
N LEU A 2 -2.65 -12.49 18.03
CA LEU A 2 -3.33 -12.12 16.77
C LEU A 2 -2.37 -12.41 15.61
N THR A 3 -2.93 -12.58 14.40
CA THR A 3 -2.16 -12.65 13.16
C THR A 3 -2.35 -11.35 12.39
N PHE A 4 -1.24 -10.68 12.08
CA PHE A 4 -1.21 -9.47 11.27
C PHE A 4 -0.62 -9.77 9.89
N VAL A 5 -1.20 -9.16 8.86
CA VAL A 5 -0.60 -9.06 7.52
C VAL A 5 -0.50 -7.58 7.18
N LEU A 6 0.74 -7.13 6.94
CA LEU A 6 1.08 -5.72 6.72
C LEU A 6 1.41 -5.50 5.25
N ILE A 7 0.59 -4.69 4.56
CA ILE A 7 0.71 -4.40 3.13
C ILE A 7 1.28 -3.00 2.96
N HIS A 8 2.41 -2.93 2.27
CA HIS A 8 3.17 -1.69 2.06
C HIS A 8 2.53 -0.74 1.05
N GLY A 9 2.96 0.51 1.05
CA GLY A 9 2.60 1.53 0.07
C GLY A 9 3.42 1.48 -1.22
N ALA A 10 3.22 2.46 -2.09
CA ALA A 10 4.00 2.63 -3.31
C ALA A 10 5.50 2.77 -3.02
N TRP A 11 6.33 2.37 -3.98
CA TRP A 11 7.81 2.43 -3.96
C TRP A 11 8.49 1.52 -2.93
N HIS A 12 7.76 0.93 -2.01
CA HIS A 12 8.26 0.06 -0.95
C HIS A 12 8.14 -1.42 -1.32
N ASP A 13 8.66 -2.25 -0.44
CA ASP A 13 8.41 -3.68 -0.36
C ASP A 13 8.10 -4.07 1.10
N GLY A 14 7.92 -5.36 1.37
CA GLY A 14 7.57 -5.84 2.71
C GLY A 14 8.55 -5.44 3.81
N SER A 15 9.82 -5.21 3.48
CA SER A 15 10.85 -4.87 4.46
C SER A 15 10.64 -3.51 5.14
N CYS A 16 9.83 -2.62 4.53
CA CYS A 16 9.49 -1.34 5.19
C CYS A 16 8.75 -1.53 6.52
N TRP A 17 8.23 -2.71 6.77
CA TRP A 17 7.52 -3.07 7.99
C TRP A 17 8.39 -3.78 9.04
N ASP A 18 9.69 -4.02 8.79
CA ASP A 18 10.52 -4.88 9.64
C ASP A 18 10.54 -4.43 11.11
N GLU A 19 10.69 -3.14 11.39
CA GLU A 19 10.70 -2.59 12.74
C GLU A 19 9.32 -2.74 13.42
N VAL A 20 8.24 -2.44 12.72
CA VAL A 20 6.87 -2.60 13.22
C VAL A 20 6.56 -4.08 13.44
N ALA A 21 6.96 -4.94 12.51
CA ALA A 21 6.78 -6.38 12.62
C ALA A 21 7.54 -6.95 13.81
N ALA A 22 8.79 -6.51 14.04
CA ALA A 22 9.56 -6.91 15.20
C ALA A 22 8.88 -6.50 16.51
N HIS A 23 8.37 -5.26 16.60
CA HIS A 23 7.65 -4.77 17.77
C HIS A 23 6.38 -5.59 18.05
N LEU A 24 5.57 -5.87 17.03
CA LEU A 24 4.36 -6.67 17.17
C LEU A 24 4.69 -8.13 17.57
N ARG A 25 5.75 -8.72 17.00
CA ARG A 25 6.21 -10.08 17.37
C ARG A 25 6.66 -10.15 18.81
N ASN A 26 7.37 -9.12 19.31
CA ASN A 26 7.76 -9.00 20.71
C ASN A 26 6.52 -8.89 21.62
N GLY A 27 5.40 -8.35 21.12
CA GLY A 27 4.10 -8.35 21.79
C GLY A 27 3.35 -9.70 21.74
N GLY A 28 3.97 -10.76 21.20
CA GLY A 28 3.40 -12.11 21.13
C GLY A 28 2.42 -12.33 19.97
N HIS A 29 2.53 -11.53 18.91
CA HIS A 29 1.70 -11.65 17.71
C HIS A 29 2.42 -12.37 16.57
N VAL A 30 1.67 -13.00 15.66
CA VAL A 30 2.18 -13.50 14.37
C VAL A 30 2.10 -12.37 13.35
N VAL A 31 3.19 -12.11 12.62
CA VAL A 31 3.25 -10.98 11.68
C VAL A 31 3.89 -11.40 10.37
N HIS A 32 3.18 -11.12 9.29
CA HIS A 32 3.64 -11.29 7.91
C HIS A 32 3.68 -9.92 7.23
N ALA A 33 4.67 -9.70 6.37
CA ALA A 33 4.81 -8.50 5.57
C ALA A 33 5.19 -8.89 4.13
N PRO A 34 4.24 -9.44 3.35
CA PRO A 34 4.52 -9.82 1.97
C PRO A 34 4.78 -8.60 1.08
N THR A 35 5.62 -8.79 0.06
CA THR A 35 5.79 -7.80 -1.00
C THR A 35 4.71 -7.99 -2.06
N ILE A 36 4.02 -6.91 -2.44
CA ILE A 36 3.05 -6.89 -3.54
C ILE A 36 3.79 -7.17 -4.86
N ALA A 37 3.21 -7.99 -5.73
CA ALA A 37 3.75 -8.21 -7.07
C ALA A 37 4.03 -6.89 -7.80
N GLY A 38 5.13 -6.83 -8.55
CA GLY A 38 5.57 -5.61 -9.22
C GLY A 38 6.41 -4.68 -8.34
N ASN A 39 6.55 -4.92 -7.04
CA ASN A 39 7.31 -4.09 -6.11
C ASN A 39 8.59 -4.78 -5.62
N GLY A 40 9.48 -4.03 -5.00
CA GLY A 40 10.78 -4.52 -4.52
C GLY A 40 11.84 -4.61 -5.63
N ARG A 41 13.04 -5.01 -5.25
CA ARG A 41 14.19 -5.14 -6.18
C ARG A 41 13.98 -6.34 -7.11
N ASN A 42 14.31 -6.19 -8.39
CA ASN A 42 14.25 -7.26 -9.42
C ASN A 42 12.84 -7.83 -9.71
N ALA A 43 11.77 -7.15 -9.31
CA ALA A 43 10.41 -7.57 -9.64
C ALA A 43 10.10 -7.38 -11.15
N ASP A 44 9.26 -8.24 -11.72
CA ASP A 44 8.64 -7.95 -13.01
C ASP A 44 7.64 -6.81 -12.83
N ARG A 45 7.85 -5.70 -13.53
CA ARG A 45 7.05 -4.47 -13.40
C ARG A 45 5.78 -4.49 -14.25
N ARG A 46 5.60 -5.49 -15.11
CA ARG A 46 4.43 -5.63 -15.99
C ARG A 46 3.25 -6.22 -15.24
N VAL A 47 2.68 -5.42 -14.36
CA VAL A 47 1.57 -5.81 -13.49
C VAL A 47 0.46 -4.76 -13.54
N ASP A 48 -0.78 -5.22 -13.40
CA ASP A 48 -1.97 -4.42 -13.14
C ASP A 48 -2.40 -4.57 -11.66
N HIS A 49 -3.46 -3.86 -11.27
CA HIS A 49 -3.99 -3.94 -9.91
C HIS A 49 -4.50 -5.35 -9.57
N ALA A 50 -5.04 -6.08 -10.55
CA ALA A 50 -5.55 -7.44 -10.34
C ALA A 50 -4.41 -8.42 -10.02
N VAL A 51 -3.28 -8.34 -10.73
CA VAL A 51 -2.07 -9.11 -10.45
C VAL A 51 -1.50 -8.78 -9.06
N CYS A 52 -1.45 -7.48 -8.72
CA CYS A 52 -1.02 -7.02 -7.40
C CYS A 52 -1.90 -7.60 -6.29
N THR A 53 -3.22 -7.48 -6.43
CA THR A 53 -4.19 -8.05 -5.47
C THR A 53 -4.05 -9.56 -5.36
N LYS A 54 -3.98 -10.25 -6.51
CA LYS A 54 -3.86 -11.71 -6.56
C LYS A 54 -2.63 -12.21 -5.81
N SER A 55 -1.50 -11.51 -5.90
CA SER A 55 -0.28 -11.91 -5.19
C SER A 55 -0.47 -11.99 -3.67
N ILE A 56 -1.29 -11.09 -3.10
CA ILE A 56 -1.61 -11.10 -1.67
C ILE A 56 -2.65 -12.16 -1.35
N VAL A 57 -3.66 -12.37 -2.21
CA VAL A 57 -4.64 -13.46 -2.05
C VAL A 57 -3.93 -14.83 -2.09
N ASP A 58 -3.04 -15.06 -3.05
CA ASP A 58 -2.25 -16.29 -3.15
C ASP A 58 -1.37 -16.50 -1.90
N PHE A 59 -0.80 -15.42 -1.35
CA PHE A 59 -0.07 -15.46 -0.07
C PHE A 59 -0.98 -15.93 1.07
N PHE A 60 -2.20 -15.39 1.20
CA PHE A 60 -3.16 -15.83 2.23
C PHE A 60 -3.51 -17.31 2.11
N VAL A 61 -3.71 -17.79 0.89
CA VAL A 61 -4.05 -19.20 0.62
C VAL A 61 -2.86 -20.10 0.92
N SER A 62 -1.66 -19.75 0.43
CA SER A 62 -0.44 -20.58 0.61
C SER A 62 0.02 -20.69 2.06
N GLN A 63 -0.26 -19.66 2.87
CA GLN A 63 0.06 -19.66 4.30
C GLN A 63 -1.13 -20.10 5.17
N GLU A 64 -2.23 -20.55 4.56
CA GLU A 64 -3.45 -21.01 5.24
C GLU A 64 -3.98 -20.00 6.28
N LEU A 65 -3.83 -18.69 6.00
CA LEU A 65 -4.16 -17.63 6.95
C LEU A 65 -5.64 -17.50 7.20
N GLY A 66 -6.03 -17.25 8.46
CA GLY A 66 -7.40 -16.99 8.89
C GLY A 66 -7.43 -16.13 10.16
N GLY A 67 -8.54 -15.40 10.37
CA GLY A 67 -8.69 -14.48 11.50
C GLY A 67 -7.70 -13.32 11.49
N VAL A 68 -7.31 -12.85 10.32
CA VAL A 68 -6.22 -11.89 10.08
C VAL A 68 -6.67 -10.45 10.35
N VAL A 69 -5.83 -9.68 11.04
CA VAL A 69 -5.86 -8.21 11.01
C VAL A 69 -5.01 -7.78 9.81
N LEU A 70 -5.69 -7.35 8.74
CA LEU A 70 -5.06 -6.94 7.48
C LEU A 70 -4.87 -5.43 7.49
N VAL A 71 -3.61 -4.99 7.43
CA VAL A 71 -3.20 -3.58 7.49
C VAL A 71 -2.71 -3.15 6.12
N GLY A 72 -3.20 -2.05 5.58
CA GLY A 72 -2.71 -1.45 4.33
C GLY A 72 -2.26 -0.01 4.56
N HIS A 73 -1.05 0.31 4.10
CA HIS A 73 -0.50 1.66 4.13
C HIS A 73 -0.60 2.32 2.75
N SER A 74 -1.04 3.56 2.69
CA SER A 74 -1.03 4.36 1.46
C SER A 74 -1.73 3.62 0.29
N TYR A 75 -1.03 3.39 -0.85
CA TYR A 75 -1.49 2.56 -1.97
C TYR A 75 -1.97 1.17 -1.53
N GLY A 76 -1.33 0.57 -0.51
CA GLY A 76 -1.74 -0.72 0.06
C GLY A 76 -3.20 -0.76 0.53
N GLY A 77 -3.82 0.40 0.79
CA GLY A 77 -5.25 0.50 1.10
C GLY A 77 -6.14 -0.01 -0.04
N THR A 78 -5.79 0.29 -1.30
CA THR A 78 -6.53 -0.20 -2.47
C THR A 78 -6.41 -1.71 -2.63
N ILE A 79 -5.23 -2.26 -2.30
CA ILE A 79 -4.96 -3.69 -2.34
C ILE A 79 -5.79 -4.43 -1.26
N ILE A 80 -5.76 -3.96 0.01
CA ILE A 80 -6.49 -4.65 1.08
C ILE A 80 -8.01 -4.58 0.89
N ALA A 81 -8.53 -3.55 0.24
CA ALA A 81 -9.94 -3.46 -0.11
C ALA A 81 -10.34 -4.60 -1.08
N LYS A 82 -9.51 -4.85 -2.11
CA LYS A 82 -9.76 -5.92 -3.09
C LYS A 82 -9.49 -7.32 -2.51
N VAL A 83 -8.48 -7.48 -1.64
CA VAL A 83 -8.26 -8.73 -0.89
C VAL A 83 -9.45 -9.05 0.00
N ALA A 84 -10.06 -8.04 0.64
CA ALA A 84 -11.25 -8.23 1.46
C ALA A 84 -12.46 -8.71 0.65
N GLU A 85 -12.62 -8.28 -0.59
CA GLU A 85 -13.66 -8.79 -1.47
C GLU A 85 -13.44 -10.26 -1.87
N ALA A 86 -12.17 -10.65 -2.06
CA ALA A 86 -11.81 -12.01 -2.45
C ALA A 86 -11.94 -13.01 -1.29
N GLU A 87 -11.42 -12.65 -0.11
CA GLU A 87 -11.24 -13.56 1.03
C GLU A 87 -11.83 -13.00 2.35
N PRO A 88 -13.09 -12.49 2.37
CA PRO A 88 -13.65 -11.82 3.55
C PRO A 88 -13.70 -12.72 4.78
N GLN A 89 -13.90 -14.04 4.58
CA GLN A 89 -13.99 -15.04 5.66
C GLN A 89 -12.68 -15.26 6.40
N ARG A 90 -11.55 -14.85 5.82
CA ARG A 90 -10.21 -14.95 6.42
C ARG A 90 -9.88 -13.76 7.31
N LEU A 91 -10.71 -12.71 7.26
CA LEU A 91 -10.39 -11.42 7.90
C LEU A 91 -11.09 -11.26 9.23
N ARG A 92 -10.32 -10.84 10.23
CA ARG A 92 -10.82 -10.37 11.53
C ARG A 92 -11.13 -8.88 11.50
N ARG A 93 -10.29 -8.09 10.81
CA ARG A 93 -10.38 -6.63 10.72
C ARG A 93 -9.54 -6.11 9.56
N LEU A 94 -10.00 -5.03 8.96
CA LEU A 94 -9.20 -4.18 8.08
C LEU A 94 -8.70 -2.95 8.84
N VAL A 95 -7.44 -2.59 8.62
CA VAL A 95 -6.84 -1.37 9.16
C VAL A 95 -6.22 -0.58 8.02
N PHE A 96 -6.76 0.57 7.74
CA PHE A 96 -6.23 1.53 6.77
C PHE A 96 -5.29 2.47 7.54
N PHE A 97 -4.00 2.33 7.31
CA PHE A 97 -2.97 3.16 7.95
C PHE A 97 -2.55 4.24 6.97
N ASN A 98 -3.05 5.45 7.18
CA ASN A 98 -2.78 6.61 6.30
C ASN A 98 -2.91 6.23 4.82
N ALA A 99 -4.01 5.58 4.46
CA ALA A 99 -4.16 4.81 3.23
C ALA A 99 -5.30 5.34 2.35
N PHE A 100 -5.21 5.07 1.06
CA PHE A 100 -6.29 5.38 0.12
C PHE A 100 -7.45 4.40 0.29
N VAL A 101 -8.66 4.94 0.45
CA VAL A 101 -9.93 4.22 0.46
C VAL A 101 -10.75 4.78 -0.69
N LEU A 102 -10.68 4.13 -1.83
CA LEU A 102 -11.34 4.60 -3.05
C LEU A 102 -12.84 4.35 -3.00
N ASN A 103 -13.63 5.19 -3.67
CA ASN A 103 -15.01 4.89 -3.97
C ASN A 103 -15.12 3.87 -5.12
N ASP A 104 -16.30 3.28 -5.29
CA ASP A 104 -16.56 2.39 -6.42
C ASP A 104 -16.26 3.09 -7.76
N SER A 105 -15.65 2.35 -8.68
CA SER A 105 -15.28 2.82 -10.02
C SER A 105 -14.20 3.92 -10.06
N GLN A 106 -13.53 4.20 -8.95
CA GLN A 106 -12.35 5.09 -8.90
C GLN A 106 -11.04 4.31 -9.08
N CYS A 107 -10.01 5.04 -9.50
CA CYS A 107 -8.62 4.61 -9.48
C CYS A 107 -7.79 5.53 -8.55
N LEU A 108 -6.53 5.17 -8.28
CA LEU A 108 -5.69 5.98 -7.38
C LEU A 108 -5.45 7.39 -7.93
N PHE A 109 -5.37 7.55 -9.24
CA PHE A 109 -5.19 8.86 -9.86
C PHE A 109 -6.38 9.81 -9.66
N ASP A 110 -7.59 9.29 -9.46
CA ASP A 110 -8.75 10.11 -9.13
C ASP A 110 -8.60 10.80 -7.75
N GLU A 111 -7.86 10.18 -6.82
CA GLU A 111 -7.56 10.75 -5.49
C GLU A 111 -6.31 11.67 -5.48
N THR A 112 -5.53 11.64 -6.54
CA THR A 112 -4.29 12.42 -6.63
C THR A 112 -4.15 13.15 -7.97
N PRO A 113 -5.17 13.88 -8.44
CA PRO A 113 -5.19 14.47 -9.78
C PRO A 113 -4.01 15.43 -10.04
N GLN A 114 -3.53 16.12 -9.00
CA GLN A 114 -2.38 17.04 -9.08
C GLN A 114 -1.06 16.34 -9.41
N ASN A 115 -0.96 15.02 -9.25
CA ASN A 115 0.27 14.26 -9.50
C ASN A 115 0.26 13.50 -10.82
N VAL A 116 -0.90 13.36 -11.46
CA VAL A 116 -1.08 12.50 -12.65
C VAL A 116 -0.11 12.87 -13.76
N ASP A 117 -0.08 14.12 -14.18
CA ASP A 117 0.78 14.57 -15.30
C ASP A 117 2.26 14.30 -15.05
N HIS A 118 2.74 14.54 -13.83
CA HIS A 118 4.13 14.32 -13.47
C HIS A 118 4.47 12.83 -13.45
N THR A 119 3.64 12.04 -12.81
CA THR A 119 3.80 10.58 -12.70
C THR A 119 3.74 9.92 -14.08
N GLU A 120 2.81 10.32 -14.93
CA GLU A 120 2.66 9.82 -16.30
C GLU A 120 3.86 10.19 -17.20
N ARG A 121 4.40 11.40 -17.06
CA ARG A 121 5.63 11.77 -17.78
C ARG A 121 6.82 10.92 -17.34
N GLY A 122 6.96 10.71 -16.02
CA GLY A 122 8.02 9.86 -15.48
C GLY A 122 7.89 8.40 -15.94
N ALA A 123 6.68 7.85 -15.91
CA ALA A 123 6.41 6.48 -16.36
C ALA A 123 6.76 6.29 -17.84
N ARG A 124 6.38 7.24 -18.70
CA ARG A 124 6.77 7.21 -20.12
C ARG A 124 8.28 7.31 -20.33
N ALA A 125 8.96 8.10 -19.52
CA ALA A 125 10.39 8.29 -19.63
C ALA A 125 11.23 7.10 -19.12
N SER A 126 10.69 6.28 -18.23
CA SER A 126 11.37 5.09 -17.68
C SER A 126 11.58 3.97 -18.70
N GLY A 127 10.69 3.87 -19.69
CA GLY A 127 10.71 2.81 -20.72
C GLY A 127 10.09 1.48 -20.28
N ASP A 128 9.73 1.32 -19.00
CA ASP A 128 9.09 0.13 -18.43
C ASP A 128 7.78 0.43 -17.67
N ASP A 129 7.22 1.62 -17.90
CA ASP A 129 5.98 2.12 -17.29
C ASP A 129 6.04 2.19 -15.75
N THR A 130 7.22 2.53 -15.21
CA THR A 130 7.42 2.72 -13.79
C THR A 130 7.74 4.18 -13.45
N PHE A 131 7.53 4.56 -12.19
CA PHE A 131 7.92 5.87 -11.69
C PHE A 131 8.55 5.77 -10.30
N LEU A 132 9.72 6.39 -10.15
CA LEU A 132 10.35 6.67 -8.87
C LEU A 132 10.53 8.19 -8.77
N PRO A 133 9.81 8.87 -7.86
CA PRO A 133 9.95 10.32 -7.74
C PRO A 133 11.35 10.68 -7.23
N PRO A 134 11.98 11.74 -7.75
CA PRO A 134 13.29 12.19 -7.28
C PRO A 134 13.27 12.54 -5.78
N PHE A 135 14.39 12.30 -5.08
CA PHE A 135 14.50 12.54 -3.63
C PHE A 135 14.06 13.94 -3.22
N ASP A 136 14.55 14.98 -3.91
CA ASP A 136 14.25 16.37 -3.52
C ASP A 136 12.75 16.73 -3.69
N MET A 137 12.01 16.00 -4.54
CA MET A 137 10.57 16.17 -4.67
C MET A 137 9.81 15.61 -3.46
N VAL A 138 10.30 14.52 -2.89
CA VAL A 138 9.59 13.79 -1.83
C VAL A 138 10.10 14.10 -0.43
N ARG A 139 11.28 14.74 -0.32
CA ARG A 139 11.95 15.02 0.95
C ARG A 139 11.03 15.71 1.96
N ASP A 140 10.41 16.78 1.57
CA ASP A 140 9.61 17.60 2.50
C ASP A 140 8.17 17.13 2.64
N VAL A 141 7.73 16.23 1.76
CA VAL A 141 6.37 15.70 1.74
C VAL A 141 6.25 14.36 2.47
N PHE A 142 7.19 13.44 2.24
CA PHE A 142 7.15 12.08 2.82
C PHE A 142 8.09 11.89 4.00
N PHE A 143 9.05 12.81 4.19
CA PHE A 143 10.07 12.72 5.24
C PHE A 143 10.15 14.02 6.05
N ASN A 144 9.03 14.72 6.19
CA ASN A 144 8.92 16.05 6.81
C ASN A 144 9.39 16.10 8.27
N THR A 145 9.32 15.00 9.00
CA THR A 145 9.63 14.92 10.44
C THR A 145 11.01 14.35 10.77
N VAL A 146 11.77 13.89 9.76
CA VAL A 146 13.08 13.25 9.99
C VAL A 146 14.23 14.07 9.42
N SER A 147 15.46 13.78 9.86
CA SER A 147 16.67 14.42 9.34
C SER A 147 16.85 14.14 7.83
N ARG A 148 17.62 14.99 7.12
CA ARG A 148 17.95 14.73 5.70
C ARG A 148 18.75 13.42 5.55
N GLU A 149 19.61 13.10 6.49
CA GLU A 149 20.39 11.86 6.48
C GLU A 149 19.50 10.61 6.60
N ASP A 150 18.57 10.61 7.56
CA ASP A 150 17.61 9.52 7.70
C ASP A 150 16.68 9.43 6.49
N ALA A 151 16.23 10.56 5.97
CA ALA A 151 15.39 10.59 4.76
C ALA A 151 16.09 9.96 3.55
N LEU A 152 17.39 10.25 3.35
CA LEU A 152 18.20 9.62 2.30
C LEU A 152 18.37 8.11 2.52
N ARG A 153 18.58 7.70 3.76
CA ARG A 153 18.68 6.28 4.13
C ARG A 153 17.37 5.54 3.82
N PHE A 154 16.22 6.11 4.17
CA PHE A 154 14.91 5.52 3.88
C PHE A 154 14.62 5.50 2.38
N TYR A 155 14.86 6.62 1.69
CA TYR A 155 14.67 6.72 0.24
C TYR A 155 15.55 5.73 -0.53
N GLY A 156 16.74 5.40 -0.05
CA GLY A 156 17.64 4.41 -0.65
C GLY A 156 17.05 2.98 -0.73
N ASN A 157 15.96 2.71 0.00
CA ASN A 157 15.23 1.45 -0.07
C ASN A 157 14.04 1.51 -1.04
N TRP A 158 13.70 2.68 -1.58
CA TRP A 158 12.62 2.79 -2.54
C TRP A 158 12.99 2.17 -3.89
N THR A 159 12.00 1.63 -4.55
CA THR A 159 12.11 1.04 -5.88
C THR A 159 11.06 1.63 -6.82
N PRO A 160 11.30 1.65 -8.14
CA PRO A 160 10.30 2.14 -9.09
C PRO A 160 8.96 1.43 -8.92
N GLN A 161 7.87 2.20 -8.92
CA GLN A 161 6.50 1.72 -8.82
C GLN A 161 5.92 1.51 -10.22
N PRO A 162 5.36 0.34 -10.55
CA PRO A 162 4.52 0.18 -11.74
C PRO A 162 3.33 1.12 -11.69
N ILE A 163 3.02 1.81 -12.80
CA ILE A 163 1.97 2.83 -12.80
C ILE A 163 0.62 2.31 -13.29
N GLN A 164 0.60 1.19 -14.02
CA GLN A 164 -0.67 0.60 -14.44
C GLN A 164 -1.66 0.38 -13.27
N PRO A 165 -1.26 -0.16 -12.10
CA PRO A 165 -2.18 -0.31 -10.96
C PRO A 165 -2.80 1.00 -10.44
N PHE A 166 -2.20 2.16 -10.73
CA PHE A 166 -2.73 3.47 -10.33
C PHE A 166 -3.80 3.99 -11.30
N ARG A 167 -3.77 3.52 -12.55
CA ARG A 167 -4.75 3.86 -13.60
C ARG A 167 -5.98 2.97 -13.55
N ASP A 168 -5.85 1.77 -12.98
CA ASP A 168 -6.90 0.76 -12.98
C ASP A 168 -8.07 1.19 -12.09
N LYS A 169 -9.25 1.29 -12.68
CA LYS A 169 -10.49 1.56 -11.95
C LYS A 169 -10.96 0.29 -11.24
N LEU A 170 -11.32 0.43 -9.97
CA LEU A 170 -11.70 -0.69 -9.12
C LEU A 170 -13.22 -0.77 -8.98
N ASP A 171 -13.79 -1.94 -9.24
CA ASP A 171 -15.14 -2.27 -8.79
C ASP A 171 -15.06 -2.62 -7.29
N LEU A 172 -15.62 -1.76 -6.45
CA LEU A 172 -15.60 -1.85 -4.99
C LEU A 172 -17.00 -2.03 -4.40
N LYS A 173 -18.02 -2.31 -5.21
CA LYS A 173 -19.39 -2.50 -4.72
C LYS A 173 -19.49 -3.52 -3.61
N LYS A 174 -18.82 -4.66 -3.77
CA LYS A 174 -18.80 -5.72 -2.74
C LYS A 174 -18.09 -5.25 -1.48
N PHE A 175 -16.96 -4.51 -1.59
CA PHE A 175 -16.20 -4.02 -0.44
C PHE A 175 -17.07 -3.20 0.52
N PHE A 176 -17.93 -2.33 -0.01
CA PHE A 176 -18.81 -1.49 0.82
C PHE A 176 -19.93 -2.26 1.51
N THR A 177 -20.23 -3.48 1.06
CA THR A 177 -21.26 -4.35 1.69
C THR A 177 -20.68 -5.33 2.71
N LEU A 178 -19.34 -5.42 2.83
CA LEU A 178 -18.69 -6.36 3.72
C LEU A 178 -18.86 -5.97 5.19
N ASP A 179 -19.34 -6.91 6.00
CA ASP A 179 -19.43 -6.81 7.46
C ASP A 179 -18.11 -7.18 8.15
N VAL A 180 -16.99 -6.76 7.58
CA VAL A 180 -15.66 -6.88 8.20
C VAL A 180 -15.37 -5.57 8.94
N PRO A 181 -15.06 -5.60 10.24
CA PRO A 181 -14.73 -4.39 10.99
C PRO A 181 -13.59 -3.62 10.34
N LYS A 182 -13.76 -2.31 10.17
CA LYS A 182 -12.81 -1.42 9.52
C LYS A 182 -12.33 -0.36 10.52
N SER A 183 -11.04 -0.02 10.47
CA SER A 183 -10.44 1.07 11.25
C SER A 183 -9.55 1.89 10.33
N TYR A 184 -9.50 3.19 10.58
CA TYR A 184 -8.56 4.09 9.92
C TYR A 184 -7.62 4.67 10.98
N LEU A 185 -6.31 4.51 10.78
CA LEU A 185 -5.26 5.14 11.57
C LEU A 185 -4.69 6.29 10.75
N HIS A 186 -4.86 7.49 11.26
CA HIS A 186 -4.38 8.71 10.63
C HIS A 186 -3.10 9.20 11.32
N ALA A 187 -2.07 9.47 10.51
CA ALA A 187 -0.83 10.11 10.97
C ALA A 187 -1.06 11.64 10.98
N THR A 188 -1.18 12.23 12.16
CA THR A 188 -1.58 13.64 12.34
C THR A 188 -0.59 14.67 11.81
N GLU A 189 0.67 14.27 11.60
CA GLU A 189 1.72 15.11 11.04
C GLU A 189 1.98 14.82 9.54
N ASP A 190 1.21 13.90 8.95
CA ASP A 190 1.29 13.63 7.51
C ASP A 190 0.62 14.76 6.73
N ILE A 191 1.41 15.40 5.86
CA ILE A 191 0.94 16.48 4.99
C ILE A 191 0.59 15.98 3.58
N ARG A 192 0.78 14.69 3.30
CA ARG A 192 0.56 14.09 1.98
C ARG A 192 -0.87 13.56 1.81
N VAL A 193 -1.42 12.98 2.86
CA VAL A 193 -2.80 12.49 2.92
C VAL A 193 -3.50 13.24 4.06
N PRO A 194 -3.87 14.52 3.85
CA PRO A 194 -4.53 15.29 4.89
C PRO A 194 -5.89 14.69 5.25
N MET A 195 -6.30 14.86 6.51
CA MET A 195 -7.65 14.48 6.91
C MET A 195 -8.67 15.23 6.07
N PRO A 196 -9.76 14.57 5.62
CA PRO A 196 -10.89 15.29 5.07
C PRO A 196 -11.40 16.28 6.13
N GLU A 197 -11.69 17.49 5.69
CA GLU A 197 -12.37 18.47 6.55
C GLU A 197 -13.68 17.86 7.07
N ARG A 198 -13.92 17.98 8.39
CA ARG A 198 -15.10 17.40 9.05
C ARG A 198 -16.36 18.19 8.69
#